data_4ad7bde63d8b742b9620c4fe04b16ed8
#
_entry.id   4ad7bde63d8b742b9620c4fe04b16ed8
#
_cell.length_a   1.000
_cell.length_b   1.000
_cell.length_c   1.000
_cell.angle_alpha   90.00
_cell.angle_beta   90.00
_cell.angle_gamma   90.00
#
_symmetry.space_group_name_H-M   'P 1'
#
loop_
_entity.id
_entity.type
_entity.pdbx_description
1 polymer ?
#
loop_
_entity_poly.entity_id
_entity_poly.type
_entity_poly.pdbx_seq_one_letter_code
_entity_poly.pdbx_strand_id
1 'polypeptide(L)'
;LVGSEMCIRDRYKVLNLFIAGVGTVGGNLLEQIRIQQPKLMRQNGLKLNVVGISNSKKALLCREGINLDNYLEELKENGEESNPEHLCEEIVKMNIFNSVFVDCTASPDVAALYETLMNNNVSVVAANKEAASSSYDNYTKLKETARHRDIKFLFETNVGAGLPIINTMNDLINSGDHILKLEAVLSGTLNYIFNTISADIPFSEAIHMAKEAGYAEPDPRIDLSGKDVIRKLVILAREAGYPVEQADVKRNLFIPEKYFEGSLEDFWKNIKDTDAGFEEKRQLLEAEGKRFRFVAKMENGACEVGLQAVDSHHPFYELEGSNN
;
A
#
# COMPACT_ATOMS: atom_id res chain seq x y z
N LEU A 1 14.00 -33.67 36.02
CA LEU A 1 13.45 -33.87 34.66
C LEU A 1 12.27 -32.90 34.34
N VAL A 2 11.87 -32.01 35.25
CA VAL A 2 10.81 -31.01 35.03
C VAL A 2 11.38 -29.68 34.46
N GLY A 3 12.70 -29.51 34.44
CA GLY A 3 13.36 -28.31 33.96
C GLY A 3 13.60 -28.17 32.46
N SER A 4 13.46 -29.26 31.67
CA SER A 4 13.81 -29.25 30.25
C SER A 4 12.70 -28.78 29.31
N GLU A 5 11.44 -29.00 29.68
CA GLU A 5 10.31 -28.55 28.85
C GLU A 5 9.98 -27.05 29.06
N MET A 6 10.21 -26.52 30.25
CA MET A 6 10.06 -25.08 30.52
C MET A 6 11.08 -24.24 29.77
N CYS A 7 12.33 -24.73 29.60
CA CYS A 7 13.37 -24.05 28.83
C CYS A 7 13.15 -24.03 27.31
N ILE A 8 12.31 -24.89 26.76
CA ILE A 8 12.05 -24.94 25.32
C ILE A 8 10.91 -24.01 24.91
N ARG A 9 9.91 -23.79 25.76
CA ARG A 9 8.79 -22.87 25.52
C ARG A 9 9.20 -21.39 25.54
N ASP A 10 10.20 -21.02 26.33
CA ASP A 10 10.68 -19.64 26.45
C ASP A 10 11.75 -19.26 25.42
N ARG A 11 12.06 -20.13 24.46
CA ARG A 11 13.16 -19.93 23.51
C ARG A 11 12.84 -18.92 22.41
N TYR A 12 11.58 -18.65 22.15
CA TYR A 12 11.16 -17.80 21.04
C TYR A 12 10.12 -16.76 21.48
N LYS A 13 10.30 -15.52 21.05
CA LYS A 13 9.22 -14.54 21.06
C LYS A 13 8.20 -14.97 20.00
N VAL A 14 6.97 -15.22 20.41
CA VAL A 14 5.89 -15.61 19.50
C VAL A 14 5.05 -14.39 19.18
N LEU A 15 4.83 -14.13 17.88
CA LEU A 15 3.81 -13.22 17.38
C LEU A 15 2.69 -14.05 16.74
N ASN A 16 1.46 -13.81 17.17
CA ASN A 16 0.28 -14.50 16.67
C ASN A 16 -0.40 -13.63 15.61
N LEU A 17 -0.44 -14.12 14.37
CA LEU A 17 -0.85 -13.36 13.20
C LEU A 17 -2.26 -13.75 12.77
N PHE A 18 -3.12 -12.74 12.61
CA PHE A 18 -4.41 -12.84 11.93
C PHE A 18 -4.30 -12.12 10.59
N ILE A 19 -4.35 -12.84 9.47
CA ILE A 19 -4.12 -12.29 8.14
C ILE A 19 -5.45 -12.19 7.38
N ALA A 20 -5.91 -10.98 7.17
CA ALA A 20 -7.08 -10.69 6.34
C ALA A 20 -6.65 -10.50 4.88
N GLY A 21 -7.27 -11.29 3.99
CA GLY A 21 -6.94 -11.31 2.58
C GLY A 21 -5.84 -12.31 2.23
N VAL A 22 -6.21 -13.39 1.55
CA VAL A 22 -5.29 -14.44 1.06
C VAL A 22 -5.14 -14.40 -0.47
N GLY A 23 -5.31 -13.21 -1.06
CA GLY A 23 -5.02 -12.94 -2.46
C GLY A 23 -3.53 -12.83 -2.74
N THR A 24 -3.16 -12.05 -3.77
CA THR A 24 -1.74 -11.90 -4.18
C THR A 24 -0.85 -11.44 -3.03
N VAL A 25 -1.22 -10.39 -2.30
CA VAL A 25 -0.39 -9.84 -1.21
C VAL A 25 -0.32 -10.81 -0.03
N GLY A 26 -1.47 -11.24 0.50
CA GLY A 26 -1.50 -12.13 1.66
C GLY A 26 -0.96 -13.52 1.37
N GLY A 27 -1.23 -14.07 0.18
CA GLY A 27 -0.67 -15.35 -0.25
C GLY A 27 0.86 -15.33 -0.33
N ASN A 28 1.44 -14.27 -0.90
CA ASN A 28 2.90 -14.09 -0.92
C ASN A 28 3.48 -13.92 0.49
N LEU A 29 2.80 -13.20 1.38
CA LEU A 29 3.22 -13.07 2.78
C LEU A 29 3.22 -14.43 3.50
N LEU A 30 2.17 -15.22 3.35
CA LEU A 30 2.09 -16.57 3.94
C LEU A 30 3.21 -17.47 3.44
N GLU A 31 3.53 -17.43 2.15
CA GLU A 31 4.64 -18.17 1.58
C GLU A 31 6.00 -17.69 2.11
N GLN A 32 6.19 -16.38 2.24
CA GLN A 32 7.41 -15.83 2.85
C GLN A 32 7.56 -16.26 4.31
N ILE A 33 6.47 -16.25 5.09
CA ILE A 33 6.48 -16.73 6.47
C ILE A 33 6.89 -18.20 6.50
N ARG A 34 6.28 -19.04 5.67
CA ARG A 34 6.57 -20.48 5.57
C ARG A 34 8.05 -20.75 5.30
N ILE A 35 8.63 -20.05 4.33
CA ILE A 35 10.03 -20.21 3.93
C ILE A 35 10.99 -19.66 5.00
N GLN A 36 10.71 -18.49 5.56
CA GLN A 36 11.63 -17.79 6.46
C GLN A 36 11.53 -18.24 7.93
N GLN A 37 10.50 -18.95 8.32
CA GLN A 37 10.26 -19.36 9.70
C GLN A 37 11.48 -20.05 10.36
N PRO A 38 12.15 -21.04 9.73
CA PRO A 38 13.31 -21.68 10.34
C PRO A 38 14.48 -20.71 10.60
N LYS A 39 14.66 -19.71 9.72
CA LYS A 39 15.69 -18.68 9.86
C LYS A 39 15.35 -17.72 10.98
N LEU A 40 14.11 -17.21 11.02
CA LEU A 40 13.63 -16.31 12.07
C LEU A 40 13.76 -16.93 13.46
N MET A 41 13.40 -18.20 13.60
CA MET A 41 13.53 -18.92 14.86
C MET A 41 14.99 -19.08 15.28
N ARG A 42 15.89 -19.47 14.38
CA ARG A 42 17.30 -19.71 14.72
C ARG A 42 18.10 -18.44 14.95
N GLN A 43 17.90 -17.42 14.11
CA GLN A 43 18.73 -16.20 14.12
C GLN A 43 18.15 -15.10 15.01
N ASN A 44 16.82 -14.97 15.04
CA ASN A 44 16.15 -13.86 15.71
C ASN A 44 15.40 -14.29 16.99
N GLY A 45 15.31 -15.58 17.27
CA GLY A 45 14.49 -16.08 18.37
C GLY A 45 13.01 -15.73 18.22
N LEU A 46 12.53 -15.62 16.96
CA LEU A 46 11.17 -15.16 16.64
C LEU A 46 10.38 -16.28 15.94
N LYS A 47 9.20 -16.58 16.47
CA LYS A 47 8.22 -17.46 15.82
C LYS A 47 7.01 -16.62 15.37
N LEU A 48 6.69 -16.67 14.08
CA LEU A 48 5.45 -16.14 13.52
C LEU A 48 4.42 -17.28 13.47
N ASN A 49 3.41 -17.21 14.33
CA ASN A 49 2.36 -18.20 14.43
C ASN A 49 1.10 -17.66 13.74
N VAL A 50 0.73 -18.19 12.58
CA VAL A 50 -0.48 -17.77 11.88
C VAL A 50 -1.68 -18.47 12.53
N VAL A 51 -2.45 -17.72 13.31
CA VAL A 51 -3.61 -18.23 14.06
C VAL A 51 -4.94 -17.90 13.40
N GLY A 52 -4.93 -17.07 12.37
CA GLY A 52 -6.13 -16.74 11.61
C GLY A 52 -5.80 -16.32 10.18
N ILE A 53 -6.63 -16.77 9.24
CA ILE A 53 -6.65 -16.29 7.85
C ILE A 53 -8.09 -16.08 7.42
N SER A 54 -8.31 -15.10 6.54
CA SER A 54 -9.64 -14.87 5.97
C SER A 54 -9.60 -14.41 4.53
N ASN A 55 -10.69 -14.65 3.82
CA ASN A 55 -11.02 -14.01 2.55
C ASN A 55 -12.35 -13.25 2.70
N SER A 56 -12.94 -12.79 1.60
CA SER A 56 -14.19 -12.02 1.62
C SER A 56 -15.43 -12.82 2.09
N LYS A 57 -15.33 -14.13 2.28
CA LYS A 57 -16.47 -15.02 2.58
C LYS A 57 -16.25 -15.90 3.80
N LYS A 58 -15.02 -16.32 4.03
CA LYS A 58 -14.67 -17.31 5.04
C LYS A 58 -13.50 -16.86 5.91
N ALA A 59 -13.50 -17.31 7.15
CA ALA A 59 -12.36 -17.23 8.06
C ALA A 59 -12.02 -18.62 8.62
N LEU A 60 -10.74 -18.87 8.81
CA LEU A 60 -10.20 -20.03 9.50
C LEU A 60 -9.38 -19.56 10.69
N LEU A 61 -9.76 -19.95 11.88
CA LEU A 61 -9.10 -19.58 13.14
C LEU A 61 -8.61 -20.84 13.85
N CYS A 62 -7.35 -20.84 14.26
CA CYS A 62 -6.73 -21.95 14.99
C CYS A 62 -5.70 -21.42 15.98
N ARG A 63 -5.99 -21.54 17.28
CA ARG A 63 -5.12 -21.03 18.36
C ARG A 63 -3.71 -21.62 18.35
N GLU A 64 -3.59 -22.87 17.94
CA GLU A 64 -2.34 -23.61 17.88
C GLU A 64 -1.48 -23.21 16.67
N GLY A 65 -2.11 -22.61 15.67
CA GLY A 65 -1.52 -22.22 14.39
C GLY A 65 -2.01 -23.04 13.21
N ILE A 66 -2.11 -22.37 12.07
CA ILE A 66 -2.56 -22.95 10.80
C ILE A 66 -1.36 -23.52 10.05
N ASN A 67 -1.52 -24.72 9.47
CA ASN A 67 -0.50 -25.29 8.58
C ASN A 67 -0.45 -24.52 7.26
N LEU A 68 0.72 -23.90 6.97
CA LEU A 68 0.90 -23.07 5.79
C LEU A 68 1.13 -23.87 4.50
N ASP A 69 1.34 -25.17 4.57
CA ASP A 69 1.53 -26.01 3.37
C ASP A 69 0.21 -26.25 2.62
N ASN A 70 -0.94 -26.18 3.32
CA ASN A 70 -2.27 -26.46 2.76
C ASN A 70 -3.36 -25.46 3.20
N TYR A 71 -2.97 -24.25 3.60
CA TYR A 71 -3.88 -23.27 4.20
C TYR A 71 -5.09 -22.89 3.32
N LEU A 72 -4.94 -22.89 1.99
CA LEU A 72 -6.05 -22.59 1.07
C LEU A 72 -7.12 -23.68 1.05
N GLU A 73 -6.69 -24.94 1.10
CA GLU A 73 -7.58 -26.09 1.19
C GLU A 73 -8.30 -26.09 2.53
N GLU A 74 -7.55 -25.90 3.61
CA GLU A 74 -8.10 -25.79 4.96
C GLU A 74 -9.13 -24.64 5.07
N LEU A 75 -8.83 -23.46 4.51
CA LEU A 75 -9.79 -22.35 4.51
C LEU A 75 -11.05 -22.69 3.71
N LYS A 76 -10.90 -23.41 2.59
CA LYS A 76 -12.03 -23.81 1.75
C LYS A 76 -12.92 -24.84 2.42
N GLU A 77 -12.35 -25.86 3.05
CA GLU A 77 -13.04 -27.01 3.63
C GLU A 77 -13.55 -26.74 5.04
N ASN A 78 -12.69 -26.20 5.89
CA ASN A 78 -12.92 -26.04 7.31
C ASN A 78 -13.18 -24.58 7.75
N GLY A 79 -13.02 -23.61 6.82
CA GLY A 79 -13.31 -22.20 7.12
C GLY A 79 -14.79 -21.96 7.31
N GLU A 80 -15.13 -21.19 8.33
CA GLU A 80 -16.50 -20.77 8.63
C GLU A 80 -16.88 -19.53 7.80
N GLU A 81 -18.16 -19.37 7.50
CA GLU A 81 -18.67 -18.14 6.88
C GLU A 81 -18.42 -16.95 7.81
N SER A 82 -17.83 -15.90 7.26
CA SER A 82 -17.43 -14.75 8.04
C SER A 82 -17.52 -13.45 7.21
N ASN A 83 -17.71 -12.38 7.94
CA ASN A 83 -17.60 -11.01 7.45
C ASN A 83 -16.59 -10.25 8.33
N PRO A 84 -16.19 -9.00 8.00
CA PRO A 84 -15.22 -8.25 8.78
C PRO A 84 -15.58 -8.12 10.26
N GLU A 85 -16.83 -7.78 10.59
CA GLU A 85 -17.29 -7.58 11.96
C GLU A 85 -17.19 -8.88 12.77
N HIS A 86 -17.69 -9.99 12.25
CA HIS A 86 -17.63 -11.30 12.90
C HIS A 86 -16.17 -11.74 13.09
N LEU A 87 -15.31 -11.52 12.09
CA LEU A 87 -13.87 -11.80 12.22
C LEU A 87 -13.25 -11.01 13.38
N CYS A 88 -13.58 -9.72 13.49
CA CYS A 88 -13.11 -8.87 14.58
C CYS A 88 -13.55 -9.39 15.96
N GLU A 89 -14.83 -9.73 16.10
CA GLU A 89 -15.40 -10.28 17.33
C GLU A 89 -14.69 -11.56 17.76
N GLU A 90 -14.46 -12.49 16.84
CA GLU A 90 -13.77 -13.74 17.12
C GLU A 90 -12.29 -13.53 17.49
N ILE A 91 -11.57 -12.61 16.82
CA ILE A 91 -10.20 -12.25 17.18
C ILE A 91 -10.14 -11.71 18.61
N VAL A 92 -11.04 -10.79 18.96
CA VAL A 92 -11.12 -10.20 20.31
C VAL A 92 -11.46 -11.27 21.35
N LYS A 93 -12.41 -12.16 21.06
CA LYS A 93 -12.83 -13.27 21.92
C LYS A 93 -11.71 -14.30 22.13
N MET A 94 -10.91 -14.59 21.11
CA MET A 94 -9.74 -15.46 21.24
C MET A 94 -8.74 -14.93 22.27
N ASN A 95 -8.61 -13.63 22.43
CA ASN A 95 -7.77 -12.94 23.42
C ASN A 95 -6.37 -13.58 23.54
N ILE A 96 -5.66 -13.65 22.41
CA ILE A 96 -4.32 -14.23 22.32
C ILE A 96 -3.28 -13.14 22.56
N PHE A 97 -2.31 -13.42 23.43
CA PHE A 97 -1.22 -12.48 23.72
C PHE A 97 -0.30 -12.29 22.48
N ASN A 98 0.31 -11.12 22.34
CA ASN A 98 1.14 -10.75 21.19
C ASN A 98 0.42 -10.93 19.83
N SER A 99 -0.83 -10.53 19.76
CA SER A 99 -1.61 -10.59 18.52
C SER A 99 -1.30 -9.43 17.58
N VAL A 100 -1.20 -9.77 16.30
CA VAL A 100 -1.01 -8.83 15.19
C VAL A 100 -2.04 -9.13 14.12
N PHE A 101 -2.86 -8.15 13.81
CA PHE A 101 -3.76 -8.19 12.66
C PHE A 101 -3.03 -7.66 11.43
N VAL A 102 -2.97 -8.45 10.37
CA VAL A 102 -2.30 -8.09 9.11
C VAL A 102 -3.34 -7.93 8.03
N ASP A 103 -3.53 -6.70 7.56
CA ASP A 103 -4.50 -6.40 6.51
C ASP A 103 -3.83 -6.37 5.13
N CYS A 104 -4.09 -7.42 4.36
CA CYS A 104 -3.67 -7.58 2.97
C CYS A 104 -4.82 -7.33 1.98
N THR A 105 -5.88 -6.63 2.41
CA THR A 105 -7.04 -6.30 1.59
C THR A 105 -6.97 -4.87 1.03
N ALA A 106 -7.97 -4.48 0.26
CA ALA A 106 -8.25 -3.10 -0.11
C ALA A 106 -9.65 -2.67 0.41
N SER A 107 -10.20 -3.40 1.38
CA SER A 107 -11.56 -3.20 1.90
C SER A 107 -11.61 -2.08 2.92
N PRO A 108 -12.48 -1.07 2.74
CA PRO A 108 -12.76 -0.08 3.76
C PRO A 108 -13.35 -0.68 5.04
N ASP A 109 -14.18 -1.72 4.91
CA ASP A 109 -14.82 -2.39 6.03
C ASP A 109 -13.80 -3.10 6.94
N VAL A 110 -12.75 -3.70 6.35
CA VAL A 110 -11.64 -4.29 7.11
C VAL A 110 -10.83 -3.20 7.81
N ALA A 111 -10.53 -2.09 7.12
CA ALA A 111 -9.81 -0.96 7.73
C ALA A 111 -10.58 -0.32 8.89
N ALA A 112 -11.92 -0.33 8.86
CA ALA A 112 -12.78 0.17 9.93
C ALA A 112 -12.65 -0.62 11.25
N LEU A 113 -12.12 -1.85 11.21
CA LEU A 113 -11.92 -2.69 12.40
C LEU A 113 -10.72 -2.27 13.26
N TYR A 114 -9.79 -1.50 12.71
CA TYR A 114 -8.49 -1.25 13.37
C TYR A 114 -8.65 -0.63 14.74
N GLU A 115 -9.54 0.33 14.92
CA GLU A 115 -9.78 0.96 16.23
C GLU A 115 -10.21 -0.07 17.28
N THR A 116 -11.16 -0.94 16.95
CA THR A 116 -11.66 -1.99 17.86
C THR A 116 -10.56 -2.99 18.20
N LEU A 117 -9.81 -3.46 17.20
CA LEU A 117 -8.70 -4.39 17.40
C LEU A 117 -7.61 -3.78 18.28
N MET A 118 -7.21 -2.55 18.00
CA MET A 118 -6.17 -1.85 18.74
C MET A 118 -6.61 -1.55 20.19
N ASN A 119 -7.88 -1.23 20.39
CA ASN A 119 -8.46 -1.07 21.73
C ASN A 119 -8.49 -2.39 22.53
N ASN A 120 -8.34 -3.52 21.86
CA ASN A 120 -8.18 -4.84 22.48
C ASN A 120 -6.72 -5.35 22.43
N ASN A 121 -5.75 -4.44 22.35
CA ASN A 121 -4.30 -4.72 22.38
C ASN A 121 -3.81 -5.59 21.21
N VAL A 122 -4.48 -5.55 20.07
CA VAL A 122 -4.03 -6.17 18.83
C VAL A 122 -3.29 -5.13 18.00
N SER A 123 -2.01 -5.36 17.72
CA SER A 123 -1.24 -4.52 16.80
C SER A 123 -1.77 -4.68 15.38
N VAL A 124 -1.65 -3.64 14.55
CA VAL A 124 -2.09 -3.67 13.15
C VAL A 124 -0.90 -3.43 12.22
N VAL A 125 -0.78 -4.28 11.20
CA VAL A 125 0.15 -4.12 10.08
C VAL A 125 -0.66 -4.12 8.79
N ALA A 126 -0.63 -3.04 8.01
CA ALA A 126 -1.52 -2.86 6.88
C ALA A 126 -0.80 -2.62 5.56
N ALA A 127 -1.11 -3.44 4.55
CA ALA A 127 -0.89 -3.11 3.16
C ALA A 127 -2.05 -2.24 2.61
N ASN A 128 -3.22 -2.31 3.25
CA ASN A 128 -4.39 -1.51 2.95
C ASN A 128 -4.15 -0.03 3.29
N LYS A 129 -4.33 0.85 2.30
CA LYS A 129 -4.10 2.30 2.44
C LYS A 129 -5.29 3.05 3.06
N GLU A 130 -6.45 2.39 3.21
CA GLU A 130 -7.70 3.07 3.61
C GLU A 130 -7.54 3.83 4.92
N ALA A 131 -7.06 3.20 5.97
CA ALA A 131 -6.94 3.84 7.29
C ALA A 131 -5.92 4.98 7.30
N ALA A 132 -4.73 4.77 6.73
CA ALA A 132 -3.65 5.77 6.75
C ALA A 132 -3.94 6.98 5.85
N SER A 133 -4.79 6.81 4.80
CA SER A 133 -5.20 7.87 3.87
C SER A 133 -6.62 8.39 4.11
N SER A 134 -7.36 7.90 5.12
CA SER A 134 -8.69 8.39 5.51
C SER A 134 -8.66 9.83 6.04
N SER A 135 -9.65 10.30 6.78
CA SER A 135 -9.57 11.61 7.43
C SER A 135 -8.37 11.72 8.36
N TYR A 136 -7.80 12.92 8.47
CA TYR A 136 -6.67 13.16 9.37
C TYR A 136 -7.01 12.81 10.83
N ASP A 137 -8.25 13.08 11.23
CA ASP A 137 -8.73 12.73 12.57
C ASP A 137 -8.69 11.22 12.82
N ASN A 138 -9.14 10.40 11.87
CA ASN A 138 -9.07 8.94 12.01
C ASN A 138 -7.62 8.43 12.04
N TYR A 139 -6.77 8.94 11.15
CA TYR A 139 -5.34 8.62 11.14
C TYR A 139 -4.69 8.95 12.49
N THR A 140 -4.92 10.16 13.01
CA THR A 140 -4.36 10.62 14.30
C THR A 140 -4.86 9.76 15.45
N LYS A 141 -6.16 9.48 15.48
CA LYS A 141 -6.79 8.62 16.49
C LYS A 141 -6.15 7.23 16.54
N LEU A 142 -5.91 6.61 15.39
CA LEU A 142 -5.26 5.29 15.33
C LEU A 142 -3.80 5.36 15.80
N LYS A 143 -3.03 6.38 15.41
CA LYS A 143 -1.65 6.60 15.87
C LYS A 143 -1.59 6.83 17.38
N GLU A 144 -2.50 7.61 17.93
CA GLU A 144 -2.61 7.87 19.37
C GLU A 144 -3.02 6.62 20.15
N THR A 145 -3.99 5.85 19.65
CA THR A 145 -4.40 4.59 20.25
C THR A 145 -3.22 3.62 20.32
N ALA A 146 -2.45 3.49 19.24
CA ALA A 146 -1.26 2.65 19.22
C ALA A 146 -0.24 3.07 20.28
N ARG A 147 0.03 4.38 20.38
CA ARG A 147 0.96 4.94 21.36
C ARG A 147 0.49 4.73 22.81
N HIS A 148 -0.79 5.02 23.11
CA HIS A 148 -1.32 4.91 24.47
C HIS A 148 -1.39 3.46 24.97
N ARG A 149 -1.53 2.51 24.05
CA ARG A 149 -1.63 1.09 24.40
C ARG A 149 -0.31 0.33 24.24
N ASP A 150 0.77 1.02 23.87
CA ASP A 150 2.09 0.43 23.59
C ASP A 150 2.03 -0.73 22.58
N ILE A 151 1.19 -0.56 21.56
CA ILE A 151 1.08 -1.48 20.42
C ILE A 151 1.51 -0.79 19.13
N LYS A 152 1.53 -1.52 18.01
CA LYS A 152 2.00 -0.98 16.74
C LYS A 152 0.85 -0.81 15.74
N PHE A 153 0.90 0.31 15.02
CA PHE A 153 0.17 0.54 13.78
C PHE A 153 1.18 0.85 12.68
N LEU A 154 1.45 -0.14 11.82
CA LEU A 154 2.51 -0.10 10.81
C LEU A 154 1.92 -0.28 9.41
N PHE A 155 2.40 0.51 8.45
CA PHE A 155 1.90 0.51 7.09
C PHE A 155 2.99 0.86 6.06
N GLU A 156 4.21 0.37 6.26
CA GLU A 156 5.37 0.62 5.39
C GLU A 156 5.06 0.37 3.91
N THR A 157 4.37 -0.74 3.60
CA THR A 157 4.08 -1.15 2.22
C THR A 157 2.99 -0.31 1.53
N ASN A 158 2.41 0.67 2.21
CA ASN A 158 1.46 1.60 1.59
C ASN A 158 2.13 2.50 0.54
N VAL A 159 3.42 2.80 0.70
CA VAL A 159 4.19 3.66 -0.21
C VAL A 159 5.57 3.06 -0.45
N GLY A 160 6.03 3.08 -1.70
CA GLY A 160 7.38 2.67 -2.06
C GLY A 160 7.59 1.15 -2.17
N ALA A 161 6.53 0.38 -2.27
CA ALA A 161 6.56 -1.08 -2.39
C ALA A 161 7.45 -1.75 -1.30
N GLY A 162 8.58 -2.31 -1.67
CA GLY A 162 9.53 -2.94 -0.74
C GLY A 162 10.62 -2.02 -0.19
N LEU A 163 10.59 -0.72 -0.53
CA LEU A 163 11.57 0.25 -0.04
C LEU A 163 11.21 0.74 1.37
N PRO A 164 12.20 0.95 2.26
CA PRO A 164 11.97 1.42 3.62
C PRO A 164 11.80 2.95 3.66
N ILE A 165 10.69 3.47 3.13
CA ILE A 165 10.44 4.91 3.01
C ILE A 165 9.92 5.48 4.33
N ILE A 166 8.82 4.95 4.85
CA ILE A 166 8.17 5.45 6.08
C ILE A 166 9.08 5.24 7.29
N ASN A 167 9.70 4.08 7.42
CA ASN A 167 10.65 3.82 8.50
C ASN A 167 11.85 4.78 8.45
N THR A 168 12.40 5.04 7.27
CA THR A 168 13.51 6.00 7.11
C THR A 168 13.09 7.41 7.52
N MET A 169 11.89 7.86 7.12
CA MET A 169 11.36 9.16 7.53
C MET A 169 11.18 9.23 9.06
N ASN A 170 10.64 8.18 9.66
CA ASN A 170 10.47 8.11 11.12
C ASN A 170 11.81 8.11 11.87
N ASP A 171 12.82 7.42 11.36
CA ASP A 171 14.17 7.44 11.95
C ASP A 171 14.79 8.84 11.92
N LEU A 172 14.65 9.57 10.82
CA LEU A 172 15.10 10.97 10.71
C LEU A 172 14.36 11.86 11.72
N ILE A 173 13.04 11.78 11.77
CA ILE A 173 12.20 12.60 12.67
C ILE A 173 12.51 12.27 14.14
N ASN A 174 12.64 11.00 14.49
CA ASN A 174 12.97 10.56 15.84
C ASN A 174 14.39 10.98 16.25
N SER A 175 15.28 11.23 15.29
CA SER A 175 16.61 11.78 15.52
C SER A 175 16.64 13.31 15.64
N GLY A 176 15.47 13.97 15.55
CA GLY A 176 15.31 15.41 15.69
C GLY A 176 15.33 16.19 14.37
N ASP A 177 15.29 15.50 13.24
CA ASP A 177 15.22 16.12 11.91
C ASP A 177 13.77 16.48 11.52
N HIS A 178 13.63 17.26 10.47
CA HIS A 178 12.34 17.70 9.93
C HIS A 178 12.32 17.53 8.41
N ILE A 179 11.28 16.89 7.91
CA ILE A 179 11.10 16.74 6.47
C ILE A 179 10.45 18.00 5.91
N LEU A 180 11.22 18.84 5.24
CA LEU A 180 10.77 20.11 4.68
C LEU A 180 10.22 19.94 3.26
N LYS A 181 10.83 19.05 2.48
CA LYS A 181 10.48 18.79 1.08
C LYS A 181 10.57 17.30 0.77
N LEU A 182 9.60 16.84 0.00
CA LEU A 182 9.51 15.49 -0.54
C LEU A 182 9.05 15.55 -1.99
N GLU A 183 9.76 14.86 -2.85
CA GLU A 183 9.36 14.65 -4.25
C GLU A 183 9.42 13.17 -4.57
N ALA A 184 8.41 12.66 -5.28
CA ALA A 184 8.34 11.24 -5.60
C ALA A 184 7.56 10.97 -6.89
N VAL A 185 7.95 9.91 -7.59
CA VAL A 185 7.13 9.24 -8.60
C VAL A 185 6.48 8.05 -7.89
N LEU A 186 5.18 8.10 -7.67
CA LEU A 186 4.44 7.15 -6.83
C LEU A 186 3.50 6.22 -7.61
N SER A 187 3.54 6.26 -8.95
CA SER A 187 2.75 5.41 -9.83
C SER A 187 3.62 4.74 -10.86
N GLY A 188 3.78 3.43 -10.76
CA GLY A 188 4.45 2.62 -11.77
C GLY A 188 3.71 2.65 -13.11
N THR A 189 2.37 2.63 -13.09
CA THR A 189 1.53 2.73 -14.30
C THR A 189 1.77 4.02 -15.06
N LEU A 190 1.70 5.16 -14.38
CA LEU A 190 1.92 6.46 -15.02
C LEU A 190 3.35 6.62 -15.50
N ASN A 191 4.33 6.14 -14.73
CA ASN A 191 5.71 6.16 -15.16
C ASN A 191 5.94 5.29 -16.41
N TYR A 192 5.35 4.11 -16.47
CA TYR A 192 5.37 3.25 -17.65
C TYR A 192 4.77 3.96 -18.87
N ILE A 193 3.59 4.55 -18.75
CA ILE A 193 2.92 5.26 -19.85
C ILE A 193 3.82 6.38 -20.39
N PHE A 194 4.35 7.24 -19.51
CA PHE A 194 5.19 8.38 -19.94
C PHE A 194 6.59 7.98 -20.42
N ASN A 195 7.08 6.79 -20.09
CA ASN A 195 8.28 6.22 -20.69
C ASN A 195 8.00 5.55 -22.05
N THR A 196 6.77 5.13 -22.32
CA THR A 196 6.39 4.39 -23.53
C THR A 196 6.02 5.30 -24.69
N ILE A 197 5.47 6.49 -24.40
CA ILE A 197 5.09 7.47 -25.44
C ILE A 197 6.30 7.82 -26.31
N SER A 198 6.12 7.71 -27.63
CA SER A 198 7.15 8.03 -28.63
C SER A 198 6.49 8.57 -29.91
N ALA A 199 7.29 8.89 -30.92
CA ALA A 199 6.79 9.29 -32.24
C ALA A 199 5.89 8.20 -32.87
N ASP A 200 6.16 6.93 -32.57
CA ASP A 200 5.42 5.78 -33.11
C ASP A 200 4.33 5.24 -32.17
N ILE A 201 4.35 5.66 -30.89
CA ILE A 201 3.43 5.17 -29.86
C ILE A 201 2.69 6.37 -29.24
N PRO A 202 1.46 6.65 -29.70
CA PRO A 202 0.66 7.74 -29.14
C PRO A 202 0.24 7.46 -27.69
N PHE A 203 -0.20 8.49 -27.00
CA PHE A 203 -0.57 8.42 -25.57
C PHE A 203 -1.67 7.36 -25.30
N SER A 204 -2.71 7.32 -26.15
CA SER A 204 -3.78 6.32 -26.02
C SER A 204 -3.28 4.89 -26.16
N GLU A 205 -2.32 4.64 -27.05
CA GLU A 205 -1.71 3.33 -27.25
C GLU A 205 -0.82 2.95 -26.07
N ALA A 206 -0.06 3.91 -25.51
CA ALA A 206 0.74 3.67 -24.31
C ALA A 206 -0.11 3.26 -23.11
N ILE A 207 -1.33 3.82 -22.95
CA ILE A 207 -2.30 3.39 -21.93
C ILE A 207 -2.75 1.95 -22.20
N HIS A 208 -3.00 1.60 -23.46
CA HIS A 208 -3.40 0.25 -23.85
C HIS A 208 -2.31 -0.77 -23.51
N MET A 209 -1.07 -0.46 -23.88
CA MET A 209 0.09 -1.28 -23.58
C MET A 209 0.30 -1.47 -22.07
N ALA A 210 0.10 -0.42 -21.28
CA ALA A 210 0.16 -0.52 -19.81
C ALA A 210 -0.88 -1.49 -19.25
N LYS A 211 -2.09 -1.48 -19.81
CA LYS A 211 -3.16 -2.41 -19.41
C LYS A 211 -2.83 -3.85 -19.82
N GLU A 212 -2.38 -4.09 -21.04
CA GLU A 212 -2.00 -5.42 -21.53
C GLU A 212 -0.81 -6.01 -20.75
N ALA A 213 0.15 -5.16 -20.37
CA ALA A 213 1.27 -5.56 -19.53
C ALA A 213 0.91 -5.78 -18.05
N GLY A 214 -0.35 -5.52 -17.66
CA GLY A 214 -0.82 -5.70 -16.27
C GLY A 214 -0.36 -4.62 -15.30
N TYR A 215 0.12 -3.49 -15.79
CA TYR A 215 0.50 -2.34 -14.95
C TYR A 215 -0.68 -1.44 -14.61
N ALA A 216 -1.69 -1.35 -15.49
CA ALA A 216 -2.88 -0.54 -15.26
C ALA A 216 -4.04 -1.37 -14.73
N GLU A 217 -4.90 -0.72 -13.95
CA GLU A 217 -6.18 -1.28 -13.53
C GLU A 217 -7.07 -1.65 -14.73
N PRO A 218 -8.06 -2.55 -14.58
CA PRO A 218 -9.01 -2.87 -15.64
C PRO A 218 -9.68 -1.63 -16.26
N ASP A 219 -9.96 -0.62 -15.44
CA ASP A 219 -10.34 0.72 -15.86
C ASP A 219 -9.16 1.69 -15.63
N PRO A 220 -8.41 2.06 -16.67
CA PRO A 220 -7.22 2.89 -16.53
C PRO A 220 -7.53 4.32 -16.05
N ARG A 221 -8.80 4.75 -16.04
CA ARG A 221 -9.19 6.04 -15.46
C ARG A 221 -8.84 6.12 -13.98
N ILE A 222 -8.83 4.99 -13.28
CA ILE A 222 -8.42 4.91 -11.87
C ILE A 222 -6.97 5.39 -11.72
N ASP A 223 -6.07 4.87 -12.56
CA ASP A 223 -4.65 5.25 -12.55
C ASP A 223 -4.46 6.71 -13.02
N LEU A 224 -5.11 7.06 -14.14
CA LEU A 224 -4.99 8.37 -14.78
C LEU A 224 -5.55 9.52 -13.90
N SER A 225 -6.48 9.21 -12.99
CA SER A 225 -7.00 10.19 -12.03
C SER A 225 -5.97 10.65 -11.00
N GLY A 226 -4.86 9.94 -10.85
CA GLY A 226 -3.85 10.19 -9.84
C GLY A 226 -4.31 9.96 -8.39
N LYS A 227 -5.48 9.35 -8.18
CA LYS A 227 -6.08 9.17 -6.85
C LYS A 227 -5.18 8.34 -5.93
N ASP A 228 -4.56 7.27 -6.42
CA ASP A 228 -3.64 6.45 -5.63
C ASP A 228 -2.37 7.23 -5.27
N VAL A 229 -1.86 8.05 -6.20
CA VAL A 229 -0.70 8.94 -5.95
C VAL A 229 -1.02 9.97 -4.86
N ILE A 230 -2.22 10.56 -4.91
CA ILE A 230 -2.69 11.50 -3.88
C ILE A 230 -2.74 10.82 -2.51
N ARG A 231 -3.31 9.62 -2.42
CA ARG A 231 -3.37 8.86 -1.16
C ARG A 231 -1.98 8.57 -0.60
N LYS A 232 -1.05 8.16 -1.45
CA LYS A 232 0.35 7.91 -1.05
C LYS A 232 1.03 9.19 -0.57
N LEU A 233 0.86 10.30 -1.28
CA LEU A 233 1.42 11.59 -0.88
C LEU A 233 0.88 12.07 0.47
N VAL A 234 -0.43 11.92 0.70
CA VAL A 234 -1.07 12.25 1.98
C VAL A 234 -0.48 11.43 3.12
N ILE A 235 -0.27 10.13 2.92
CA ILE A 235 0.37 9.26 3.92
C ILE A 235 1.77 9.76 4.26
N LEU A 236 2.59 10.07 3.25
CA LEU A 236 3.95 10.56 3.47
C LEU A 236 3.97 11.93 4.15
N ALA A 237 3.09 12.85 3.75
CA ALA A 237 2.99 14.16 4.38
C ALA A 237 2.59 14.06 5.86
N ARG A 238 1.67 13.16 6.20
CA ARG A 238 1.25 12.90 7.59
C ARG A 238 2.37 12.29 8.42
N GLU A 239 3.09 11.34 7.88
CA GLU A 239 4.27 10.76 8.54
C GLU A 239 5.40 11.78 8.69
N ALA A 240 5.48 12.78 7.81
CA ALA A 240 6.36 13.94 7.94
C ALA A 240 5.88 14.97 8.99
N GLY A 241 4.71 14.77 9.60
CA GLY A 241 4.16 15.61 10.67
C GLY A 241 3.19 16.71 10.20
N TYR A 242 2.73 16.69 8.95
CA TYR A 242 1.82 17.72 8.42
C TYR A 242 0.36 17.23 8.40
N PRO A 243 -0.60 18.04 8.91
CA PRO A 243 -2.02 17.68 8.92
C PRO A 243 -2.66 17.93 7.55
N VAL A 244 -2.46 16.99 6.62
CA VAL A 244 -2.93 17.09 5.24
C VAL A 244 -4.14 16.19 5.01
N GLU A 245 -5.18 16.72 4.37
CA GLU A 245 -6.31 15.98 3.84
C GLU A 245 -6.17 15.74 2.34
N GLN A 246 -6.82 14.70 1.80
CA GLN A 246 -6.79 14.44 0.36
C GLN A 246 -7.33 15.62 -0.46
N ALA A 247 -8.30 16.36 0.09
CA ALA A 247 -8.87 17.53 -0.55
C ALA A 247 -7.90 18.73 -0.63
N ASP A 248 -6.88 18.78 0.25
CA ASP A 248 -5.88 19.85 0.27
C ASP A 248 -4.83 19.69 -0.84
N VAL A 249 -4.74 18.51 -1.45
CA VAL A 249 -3.74 18.23 -2.49
C VAL A 249 -4.14 18.93 -3.79
N LYS A 250 -3.30 19.85 -4.25
CA LYS A 250 -3.47 20.49 -5.55
C LYS A 250 -3.27 19.48 -6.68
N ARG A 251 -4.28 19.38 -7.53
CA ARG A 251 -4.29 18.44 -8.65
C ARG A 251 -4.02 19.15 -9.95
N ASN A 252 -2.87 18.94 -10.54
CA ASN A 252 -2.55 19.40 -11.88
C ASN A 252 -2.68 18.21 -12.84
N LEU A 253 -3.94 17.79 -13.10
CA LEU A 253 -4.23 16.69 -13.98
C LEU A 253 -3.84 17.03 -15.42
N PHE A 254 -3.32 16.05 -16.13
CA PHE A 254 -2.87 16.17 -17.52
C PHE A 254 -3.92 15.78 -18.54
N ILE A 255 -5.05 15.20 -18.07
CA ILE A 255 -6.23 14.83 -18.86
C ILE A 255 -7.41 15.65 -18.37
N PRO A 256 -8.17 16.33 -19.26
CA PRO A 256 -9.41 17.01 -18.91
C PRO A 256 -10.43 16.09 -18.24
N GLU A 257 -11.18 16.62 -17.27
CA GLU A 257 -12.18 15.86 -16.49
C GLU A 257 -13.23 15.15 -17.34
N LYS A 258 -13.60 15.72 -18.48
CA LYS A 258 -14.58 15.12 -19.40
C LYS A 258 -14.25 13.69 -19.85
N TYR A 259 -12.97 13.29 -19.83
CA TYR A 259 -12.55 11.94 -20.23
C TYR A 259 -12.76 10.89 -19.12
N PHE A 260 -13.04 11.32 -17.90
CA PHE A 260 -13.37 10.42 -16.78
C PHE A 260 -14.87 10.12 -16.68
N GLU A 261 -15.70 10.76 -17.51
CA GLU A 261 -17.14 10.57 -17.55
C GLU A 261 -17.54 9.48 -18.55
N GLY A 262 -18.76 8.95 -18.43
CA GLY A 262 -19.32 7.95 -19.34
C GLY A 262 -18.80 6.53 -19.11
N SER A 263 -19.05 5.69 -20.10
CA SER A 263 -18.62 4.27 -20.08
C SER A 263 -17.11 4.11 -20.34
N LEU A 264 -16.60 2.93 -20.05
CA LEU A 264 -15.22 2.58 -20.41
C LEU A 264 -15.00 2.56 -21.93
N GLU A 265 -16.02 2.21 -22.70
CA GLU A 265 -15.97 2.26 -24.17
C GLU A 265 -15.88 3.69 -24.67
N ASP A 266 -16.63 4.61 -24.07
CA ASP A 266 -16.54 6.04 -24.39
C ASP A 266 -15.16 6.58 -24.08
N PHE A 267 -14.59 6.20 -22.95
CA PHE A 267 -13.20 6.55 -22.60
C PHE A 267 -12.22 6.12 -23.70
N TRP A 268 -12.23 4.85 -24.10
CA TRP A 268 -11.29 4.35 -25.11
C TRP A 268 -11.48 5.00 -26.48
N LYS A 269 -12.67 5.42 -26.80
CA LYS A 269 -12.97 6.15 -28.04
C LYS A 269 -12.44 7.58 -27.98
N ASN A 270 -12.70 8.25 -26.87
CA ASN A 270 -12.45 9.68 -26.75
C ASN A 270 -10.99 10.02 -26.36
N ILE A 271 -10.28 9.14 -25.64
CA ILE A 271 -8.91 9.41 -25.18
C ILE A 271 -7.94 9.66 -26.35
N LYS A 272 -8.23 9.12 -27.52
CA LYS A 272 -7.45 9.33 -28.76
C LYS A 272 -7.42 10.80 -29.19
N ASP A 273 -8.41 11.59 -28.81
CA ASP A 273 -8.42 13.02 -29.07
C ASP A 273 -7.27 13.77 -28.39
N THR A 274 -6.66 13.17 -27.38
CA THR A 274 -5.54 13.74 -26.65
C THR A 274 -4.17 13.47 -27.31
N ASP A 275 -4.08 12.50 -28.22
CA ASP A 275 -2.83 12.01 -28.79
C ASP A 275 -2.00 13.10 -29.48
N ALA A 276 -2.63 13.93 -30.31
CA ALA A 276 -1.96 15.00 -31.01
C ALA A 276 -1.36 16.03 -30.05
N GLY A 277 -2.10 16.37 -28.98
CA GLY A 277 -1.63 17.34 -27.98
C GLY A 277 -0.48 16.78 -27.12
N PHE A 278 -0.49 15.47 -26.84
CA PHE A 278 0.63 14.83 -26.14
C PHE A 278 1.86 14.71 -27.02
N GLU A 279 1.73 14.39 -28.31
CA GLU A 279 2.84 14.32 -29.24
C GLU A 279 3.51 15.69 -29.42
N GLU A 280 2.74 16.77 -29.59
CA GLU A 280 3.28 18.12 -29.65
C GLU A 280 4.11 18.46 -28.40
N LYS A 281 3.57 18.21 -27.22
CA LYS A 281 4.28 18.43 -25.96
C LYS A 281 5.52 17.55 -25.83
N ARG A 282 5.44 16.30 -26.24
CA ARG A 282 6.58 15.37 -26.21
C ARG A 282 7.73 15.87 -27.07
N GLN A 283 7.43 16.32 -28.31
CA GLN A 283 8.44 16.87 -29.22
C GLN A 283 9.11 18.13 -28.65
N LEU A 284 8.33 19.02 -28.03
CA LEU A 284 8.88 20.21 -27.37
C LEU A 284 9.83 19.83 -26.23
N LEU A 285 9.47 18.86 -25.40
CA LEU A 285 10.30 18.40 -24.29
C LEU A 285 11.57 17.72 -24.81
N GLU A 286 11.46 16.87 -25.83
CA GLU A 286 12.61 16.19 -26.43
C GLU A 286 13.60 17.18 -27.01
N ALA A 287 13.13 18.24 -27.68
CA ALA A 287 13.97 19.31 -28.21
C ALA A 287 14.73 20.07 -27.10
N GLU A 288 14.15 20.12 -25.88
CA GLU A 288 14.78 20.71 -24.70
C GLU A 288 15.60 19.70 -23.86
N GLY A 289 15.68 18.44 -24.26
CA GLY A 289 16.34 17.36 -23.50
C GLY A 289 15.60 17.00 -22.23
N LYS A 290 14.27 17.16 -22.19
CA LYS A 290 13.40 16.89 -21.04
C LYS A 290 12.49 15.69 -21.29
N ARG A 291 11.97 15.14 -20.20
CA ARG A 291 11.00 14.02 -20.20
C ARG A 291 9.80 14.32 -19.30
N PHE A 292 8.67 13.69 -19.60
CA PHE A 292 7.51 13.71 -18.72
C PHE A 292 7.72 12.83 -17.48
N ARG A 293 7.31 13.34 -16.32
CA ARG A 293 7.13 12.56 -15.09
C ARG A 293 5.89 13.03 -14.35
N PHE A 294 5.10 12.08 -13.84
CA PHE A 294 4.00 12.42 -12.94
C PHE A 294 4.55 12.44 -11.52
N VAL A 295 4.70 13.63 -10.97
CA VAL A 295 5.40 13.87 -9.70
C VAL A 295 4.41 14.22 -8.61
N ALA A 296 4.58 13.60 -7.45
CA ALA A 296 3.98 14.00 -6.19
C ALA A 296 5.01 14.84 -5.43
N LYS A 297 4.58 16.00 -4.93
CA LYS A 297 5.44 16.95 -4.22
C LYS A 297 4.77 17.43 -2.94
N MET A 298 5.53 17.47 -1.87
CA MET A 298 5.20 18.16 -0.63
C MET A 298 6.33 19.12 -0.28
N GLU A 299 5.99 20.35 0.09
CA GLU A 299 6.93 21.34 0.59
C GLU A 299 6.28 22.13 1.73
N ASN A 300 6.83 21.99 2.94
CA ASN A 300 6.30 22.60 4.17
C ASN A 300 4.79 22.32 4.38
N GLY A 301 4.34 21.12 4.06
CA GLY A 301 2.94 20.68 4.17
C GLY A 301 2.06 21.02 2.96
N ALA A 302 2.48 21.88 2.05
CA ALA A 302 1.76 22.10 0.80
C ALA A 302 1.99 20.93 -0.16
N CYS A 303 0.92 20.26 -0.57
CA CYS A 303 0.95 19.06 -1.39
C CYS A 303 0.40 19.32 -2.80
N GLU A 304 1.09 18.80 -3.80
CA GLU A 304 0.62 18.82 -5.18
C GLU A 304 1.00 17.54 -5.94
N VAL A 305 0.19 17.19 -6.92
CA VAL A 305 0.48 16.13 -7.89
C VAL A 305 0.25 16.64 -9.30
N GLY A 306 1.10 16.24 -10.21
CA GLY A 306 0.95 16.66 -11.61
C GLY A 306 2.05 16.19 -12.54
N LEU A 307 1.77 16.33 -13.83
CA LEU A 307 2.73 16.05 -14.87
C LEU A 307 3.75 17.19 -14.96
N GLN A 308 5.03 16.82 -14.85
CA GLN A 308 6.14 17.77 -14.90
C GLN A 308 7.13 17.38 -16.02
N ALA A 309 7.84 18.41 -16.51
CA ALA A 309 8.97 18.26 -17.39
C ALA A 309 10.26 18.22 -16.56
N VAL A 310 11.00 17.14 -16.61
CA VAL A 310 12.27 16.97 -15.90
C VAL A 310 13.44 16.92 -16.88
N ASP A 311 14.53 17.58 -16.56
CA ASP A 311 15.77 17.57 -17.34
C ASP A 311 16.76 16.50 -16.84
N SER A 312 17.89 16.36 -17.54
CA SER A 312 18.89 15.34 -17.24
C SER A 312 19.60 15.48 -15.88
N HIS A 313 19.44 16.60 -15.18
CA HIS A 313 19.97 16.80 -13.83
C HIS A 313 18.97 16.38 -12.73
N HIS A 314 17.71 16.18 -13.12
CA HIS A 314 16.67 15.78 -12.17
C HIS A 314 16.78 14.28 -11.85
N PRO A 315 16.69 13.87 -10.56
CA PRO A 315 16.82 12.47 -10.15
C PRO A 315 15.86 11.51 -10.86
N PHE A 316 14.69 12.00 -11.29
CA PHE A 316 13.67 11.16 -11.95
C PHE A 316 13.87 11.05 -13.48
N TYR A 317 14.87 11.71 -14.06
CA TYR A 317 15.08 11.68 -15.51
C TYR A 317 15.33 10.26 -16.03
N GLU A 318 16.19 9.51 -15.36
CA GLU A 318 16.58 8.13 -15.74
C GLU A 318 15.66 7.05 -15.14
N LEU A 319 14.51 7.43 -14.58
CA LEU A 319 13.56 6.48 -14.00
C LEU A 319 12.80 5.75 -15.10
N GLU A 320 13.25 4.56 -15.46
CA GLU A 320 12.76 3.78 -16.61
C GLU A 320 11.59 2.83 -16.25
N GLY A 321 10.83 2.46 -17.29
CA GLY A 321 9.76 1.48 -17.21
C GLY A 321 8.66 1.87 -16.21
N SER A 322 8.30 0.94 -15.35
CA SER A 322 7.31 1.12 -14.27
C SER A 322 7.96 1.41 -12.91
N ASN A 323 9.25 1.72 -12.86
CA ASN A 323 9.93 2.04 -11.60
C ASN A 323 9.35 3.31 -10.97
N ASN A 324 9.29 3.30 -9.66
CA ASN A 324 8.75 4.40 -8.87
C ASN A 324 9.43 4.47 -7.49
#